data_6b5223cf4d09f9a8f499e6283263a6a5
#
_entry.id   6b5223cf4d09f9a8f499e6283263a6a5
#
_cell.length_a   1.000
_cell.length_b   1.000
_cell.length_c   1.000
_cell.angle_alpha   90.00
_cell.angle_beta   90.00
_cell.angle_gamma   90.00
#
_symmetry.space_group_name_H-M   'P 1'
#
loop_
_entity.id
_entity.type
_entity.pdbx_description
1 polymer ?
#
loop_
_entity_poly.entity_id
_entity_poly.type
_entity_poly.pdbx_seq_one_letter_code
_entity_poly.pdbx_strand_id
1 'polypeptide(L)' 'MTFAVVPASSPESVLSERHIRILDAAERVFARAGFHAATMQDVAAEAGMSPGNLYRYFSSKDAIIEGMTERDR' A
#
# COMPACT_ATOMS: atom_id res chain seq x y z
N MET A 1 20.56 18.60 15.81
CA MET A 1 20.12 18.38 15.41
C MET A 1 19.32 18.07 15.07
N THR A 2 18.91 17.95 14.86
CA THR A 2 18.11 17.72 14.44
C THR A 2 17.45 17.31 14.00
N PHE A 3 17.13 17.12 13.78
CA PHE A 3 16.45 16.72 13.32
C PHE A 3 15.67 16.46 12.94
N ALA A 4 15.52 16.49 12.81
CA ALA A 4 14.75 16.44 12.50
C ALA A 4 13.96 15.85 12.01
N VAL A 5 13.57 15.57 11.80
CA VAL A 5 13.00 15.03 11.45
C VAL A 5 12.09 14.65 11.13
N VAL A 6 11.53 14.37 11.02
CA VAL A 6 10.71 13.99 10.82
C VAL A 6 9.78 13.84 10.09
N PRO A 7 9.72 14.07 9.42
CA PRO A 7 8.63 14.03 8.62
C PRO A 7 8.20 12.88 7.99
N ALA A 8 8.85 11.89 8.02
CA ALA A 8 8.37 10.68 7.45
C ALA A 8 6.98 10.33 7.94
N SER A 9 6.62 10.87 9.05
CA SER A 9 5.32 10.58 9.60
C SER A 9 4.28 11.63 9.23
N SER A 10 4.60 12.49 8.28
CA SER A 10 3.67 13.52 7.87
C SER A 10 2.39 12.91 7.35
N PRO A 11 1.23 13.37 7.80
CA PRO A 11 -0.02 12.86 7.28
C PRO A 11 -0.28 13.20 5.83
N GLU A 12 0.44 14.16 5.31
CA GLU A 12 0.28 14.50 3.90
C GLU A 12 0.98 13.53 2.99
N SER A 13 1.87 12.71 3.51
CA SER A 13 2.59 11.78 2.66
C SER A 13 1.69 10.63 2.25
N VAL A 14 1.44 10.50 0.96
CA VAL A 14 0.69 9.37 0.45
C VAL A 14 1.57 8.13 0.38
N LEU A 15 2.87 8.29 0.56
CA LEU A 15 3.81 7.18 0.52
C LEU A 15 4.40 6.93 1.90
N SER A 16 3.54 6.93 2.92
CA SER A 16 3.96 6.58 4.26
C SER A 16 4.43 5.13 4.29
N GLU A 17 5.07 4.74 5.38
CA GLU A 17 5.55 3.37 5.53
C GLU A 17 4.45 2.35 5.34
N ARG A 18 3.26 2.65 5.85
CA ARG A 18 2.13 1.74 5.71
C ARG A 18 1.72 1.60 4.26
N HIS A 19 1.65 2.73 3.55
CA HIS A 19 1.32 2.69 2.14
C HIS A 19 2.33 1.86 1.38
N ILE A 20 3.62 2.06 1.66
CA ILE A 20 4.68 1.33 0.97
C ILE A 20 4.56 -0.17 1.24
N ARG A 21 4.29 -0.54 2.49
CA ARG A 21 4.13 -1.95 2.84
C ARG A 21 2.98 -2.57 2.06
N ILE A 22 1.87 -1.85 1.95
CA ILE A 22 0.72 -2.35 1.21
C ILE A 22 1.06 -2.48 -0.27
N LEU A 23 1.74 -1.49 -0.83
CA LEU A 23 2.10 -1.53 -2.24
C LEU A 23 3.04 -2.68 -2.55
N ASP A 24 4.01 -2.93 -1.67
CA ASP A 24 4.91 -4.07 -1.85
C ASP A 24 4.16 -5.38 -1.78
N ALA A 25 3.23 -5.49 -0.84
CA ALA A 25 2.41 -6.70 -0.70
C ALA A 25 1.56 -6.92 -1.96
N ALA A 26 0.95 -5.84 -2.44
CA ALA A 26 0.10 -5.93 -3.62
C ALA A 26 0.91 -6.34 -4.84
N GLU A 27 2.12 -5.82 -4.96
CA GLU A 27 2.98 -6.18 -6.08
C GLU A 27 3.24 -7.68 -6.09
N ARG A 28 3.52 -8.25 -4.92
CA ARG A 28 3.76 -9.68 -4.82
C ARG A 28 2.51 -10.48 -5.17
N VAL A 29 1.36 -10.05 -4.67
CA VAL A 29 0.11 -10.75 -4.94
C VAL A 29 -0.25 -10.67 -6.41
N PHE A 30 -0.14 -9.49 -7.01
CA PHE A 30 -0.48 -9.31 -8.41
C PHE A 30 0.47 -10.11 -9.32
N ALA A 31 1.74 -10.18 -8.94
CA ALA A 31 2.70 -10.94 -9.72
C ALA A 31 2.41 -12.43 -9.66
N ARG A 32 1.94 -12.90 -8.51
CA ARG A 32 1.71 -14.32 -8.28
C ARG A 32 0.38 -14.79 -8.85
N ALA A 33 -0.67 -14.01 -8.66
CA ALA A 33 -2.03 -14.42 -8.99
C ALA A 33 -2.63 -13.69 -10.19
N GLY A 34 -2.02 -12.58 -10.59
CA GLY A 34 -2.60 -11.73 -11.61
C GLY A 34 -3.54 -10.72 -11.00
N PHE A 35 -3.63 -9.56 -11.64
CA PHE A 35 -4.42 -8.46 -11.10
C PHE A 35 -5.89 -8.83 -10.95
N HIS A 36 -6.46 -9.48 -11.97
CA HIS A 36 -7.90 -9.77 -11.95
C HIS A 36 -8.25 -10.80 -10.90
N ALA A 37 -7.42 -11.81 -10.73
CA ALA A 37 -7.70 -12.86 -9.76
C ALA A 37 -7.39 -12.44 -8.33
N ALA A 38 -6.50 -11.50 -8.15
CA ALA A 38 -6.12 -11.04 -6.82
C ALA A 38 -7.29 -10.29 -6.18
N THR A 39 -7.43 -10.45 -4.86
CA THR A 39 -8.48 -9.75 -4.13
C THR A 39 -7.86 -8.83 -3.10
N MET A 40 -8.66 -7.87 -2.62
CA MET A 40 -8.20 -7.01 -1.53
C MET A 40 -7.84 -7.83 -0.31
N GLN A 41 -8.58 -8.93 -0.07
CA GLN A 41 -8.26 -9.81 1.06
C GLN A 41 -6.90 -10.45 0.90
N ASP A 42 -6.55 -10.84 -0.32
CA ASP A 42 -5.22 -11.40 -0.59
C ASP A 42 -4.14 -10.39 -0.27
N VAL A 43 -4.35 -9.16 -0.69
CA VAL A 43 -3.37 -8.10 -0.43
C VAL A 43 -3.24 -7.83 1.06
N ALA A 44 -4.38 -7.78 1.77
CA ALA A 44 -4.35 -7.55 3.20
C ALA A 44 -3.58 -8.66 3.92
N ALA A 45 -3.84 -9.90 3.55
CA ALA A 45 -3.15 -11.04 4.17
C ALA A 45 -1.66 -10.95 3.91
N GLU A 46 -1.28 -10.63 2.69
CA GLU A 46 0.13 -10.51 2.35
C GLU A 46 0.79 -9.37 3.12
N ALA A 47 0.06 -8.30 3.36
CA ALA A 47 0.58 -7.15 4.10
C ALA A 47 0.52 -7.34 5.61
N GLY A 48 -0.08 -8.41 6.07
CA GLY A 48 -0.18 -8.69 7.51
C GLY A 48 -1.20 -7.82 8.21
N MET A 49 -2.30 -7.48 7.54
CA MET A 49 -3.32 -6.64 8.14
C MET A 49 -4.71 -7.16 7.76
N SER A 50 -5.73 -6.69 8.47
CA SER A 50 -7.09 -7.07 8.16
C SER A 50 -7.58 -6.36 6.90
N PRO A 51 -8.55 -6.93 6.19
CA PRO A 51 -9.12 -6.24 5.04
C PRO A 51 -9.72 -4.89 5.40
N GLY A 52 -10.39 -4.80 6.54
CA GLY A 52 -10.95 -3.53 6.97
C GLY A 52 -9.89 -2.45 7.15
N ASN A 53 -8.75 -2.86 7.70
CA ASN A 53 -7.65 -1.92 7.88
C ASN A 53 -7.07 -1.50 6.52
N LEU A 54 -6.96 -2.44 5.60
CA LEU A 54 -6.48 -2.13 4.26
C LEU A 54 -7.38 -1.11 3.58
N TYR A 55 -8.69 -1.28 3.68
CA TYR A 55 -9.64 -0.37 3.05
C TYR A 55 -9.52 1.06 3.58
N ARG A 56 -8.91 1.25 4.73
CA ARG A 56 -8.66 2.59 5.24
C ARG A 56 -7.58 3.31 4.46
N TYR A 57 -6.74 2.57 3.77
CA TYR A 57 -5.63 3.14 3.00
C TYR A 57 -5.92 3.15 1.51
N PHE A 58 -6.55 2.11 1.02
CA PHE A 58 -6.85 1.97 -0.41
C PHE A 58 -8.24 1.41 -0.56
N SER A 59 -9.08 2.09 -1.32
CA SER A 59 -10.49 1.71 -1.43
C SER A 59 -10.71 0.57 -2.43
N SER A 60 -9.73 0.28 -3.28
CA SER A 60 -9.91 -0.72 -4.32
C SER A 60 -8.55 -1.13 -4.87
N LYS A 61 -8.56 -2.17 -5.70
CA LYS A 61 -7.34 -2.57 -6.41
C LYS A 61 -6.86 -1.46 -7.34
N ASP A 62 -7.79 -0.75 -7.94
CA ASP A 62 -7.41 0.36 -8.83
C ASP A 62 -6.69 1.46 -8.06
N ALA A 63 -7.16 1.74 -6.84
CA ALA A 63 -6.49 2.73 -6.01
C ALA A 63 -5.07 2.28 -5.67
N ILE A 64 -4.87 0.98 -5.47
CA ILE A 64 -3.54 0.44 -5.21
C ILE A 64 -2.64 0.66 -6.42
N ILE A 65 -3.16 0.43 -7.63
CA ILE A 65 -2.38 0.65 -8.84
C ILE A 65 -1.98 2.11 -8.96
N GLU A 66 -2.88 3.02 -8.62
CA GLU A 66 -2.55 4.44 -8.63
C GLU A 66 -1.43 4.74 -7.64
N GLY A 67 -1.47 4.09 -6.48
CA GLY A 67 -0.42 4.26 -5.49
C GLY A 67 0.92 3.76 -5.99
N MET A 68 0.92 2.66 -6.73
CA MET A 68 2.15 2.15 -7.32
C MET A 68 2.73 3.14 -8.31
N THR A 69 1.87 3.75 -9.13
CA THR A 69 2.31 4.75 -10.09
C THR A 69 2.93 5.95 -9.37
N GLU A 70 2.31 6.39 -8.29
CA GLU A 70 2.86 7.49 -7.50
C GLU A 70 4.21 7.13 -6.93
N ARG A 71 4.36 5.91 -6.42
CA ARG A 71 5.61 5.47 -5.82
C ARG A 71 6.74 5.45 -6.84
N ASP A 72 6.41 5.12 -8.08
CA ASP A 72 7.41 4.94 -9.13
C ASP A 72 7.81 6.23 -9.82
N ARG A 73 7.23 7.36 -9.44
CA ARG A 73 7.57 8.64 -10.05
C ARG A 73 8.94 9.14 -9.67
#